data_816a1bd4850424234226d0c766595847
#
_entry.id   816a1bd4850424234226d0c766595847
#
_cell.length_a   1.000
_cell.length_b   1.000
_cell.length_c   1.000
_cell.angle_alpha   90.00
_cell.angle_beta   90.00
_cell.angle_gamma   90.00
#
_symmetry.space_group_name_H-M   'P 1'
#
loop_
_entity.id
_entity.type
_entity.pdbx_description
1 polymer ?
#
loop_
_entity_poly.entity_id
_entity_poly.type
_entity_poly.pdbx_seq_one_letter_code
_entity_poly.pdbx_strand_id
1 'polypeptide(L)'
;MKEFAKIERAVHAIAPSVNVSNENNCVVLRGELDNWDDVVRCGRAAVSKKYLGVINDITLRGYEQKVRLPKINDKLYDGRKPDVLIVGGGISGATIAHELSKWQLDVMLVEKGYDVAVGATSRNDGCVHVGIDLTPKLVKHDYLIKGNAMYDELCEDMDVKFERTGHMMLMYYKWERLLMPIVGLWSKILKIKGMRYIDRKELLKIEPEAVEWARGAYYMPTGGMVSPYKLTVALAEHAAENGVHVCLNTAVLGMKVEDGEIKSVETNRGTIYPRLVINAAGTYADVIADMAGDRTFTIHPRKGIDIILDKKKGNLAHTSMSKMPFVHVPANWKETKGKEGLLKTLMKGKSLNETQKTHTKGGGVIHTVDNNVLLGPNAIEVPDREDFTTDMESIQDIVTKQKIIQDKLGMGDVITYFAGERPATYEEDFVVRRGIFTKNIIEVAGIQSPGITTAPAVAKDVERWALMFLGKQEKVKVNENYNPKHKSVPHLADMSEEERDELIKKNPAYGEIVCRCEEISKGEILDAVRSAVPVYTVDAIKRRVRPGMGRCQGGFCGPTVVKILAEEKGCSVEEITKGNDYSVILYNKTKKGAETNV
;
A
#
# COMPACT_ATOMS: atom_id res chain seq x y z
N MET A 1 -5.68 -32.15 20.69
CA MET A 1 -4.79 -33.24 20.25
C MET A 1 -5.00 -33.65 18.78
N LYS A 2 -6.20 -34.06 18.33
CA LYS A 2 -6.41 -34.53 16.93
C LYS A 2 -6.07 -33.46 15.84
N GLU A 3 -6.40 -32.17 16.10
CA GLU A 3 -6.12 -31.11 15.12
C GLU A 3 -4.62 -30.77 15.03
N PHE A 4 -3.93 -30.73 16.18
CA PHE A 4 -2.48 -30.48 16.21
C PHE A 4 -1.71 -31.57 15.47
N ALA A 5 -2.02 -32.85 15.73
CA ALA A 5 -1.42 -33.98 15.02
C ALA A 5 -1.72 -33.98 13.50
N LYS A 6 -2.83 -33.35 13.05
CA LYS A 6 -3.10 -33.14 11.63
C LYS A 6 -2.18 -32.06 11.03
N ILE A 7 -1.99 -30.95 11.76
CA ILE A 7 -1.08 -29.87 11.37
C ILE A 7 0.35 -30.41 11.26
N GLU A 8 0.82 -31.09 12.31
CA GLU A 8 2.15 -31.67 12.37
C GLU A 8 2.41 -32.61 11.17
N ARG A 9 1.48 -33.51 10.87
CA ARG A 9 1.57 -34.38 9.69
C ARG A 9 1.58 -33.62 8.37
N ALA A 10 0.81 -32.52 8.26
CA ALA A 10 0.76 -31.71 7.05
C ALA A 10 2.08 -30.93 6.83
N VAL A 11 2.69 -30.41 7.89
CA VAL A 11 4.00 -29.76 7.86
C VAL A 11 5.10 -30.77 7.55
N HIS A 12 5.13 -31.92 8.22
CA HIS A 12 6.13 -32.96 7.99
C HIS A 12 6.04 -33.60 6.61
N ALA A 13 4.87 -33.58 5.96
CA ALA A 13 4.74 -34.00 4.56
C ALA A 13 5.47 -33.05 3.58
N ILE A 14 5.72 -31.81 4.00
CA ILE A 14 6.49 -30.81 3.22
C ILE A 14 7.97 -30.85 3.64
N ALA A 15 8.22 -30.78 4.93
CA ALA A 15 9.55 -30.69 5.52
C ALA A 15 9.62 -31.48 6.84
N PRO A 16 10.07 -32.75 6.81
CA PRO A 16 10.13 -33.61 8.00
C PRO A 16 11.06 -33.10 9.11
N SER A 17 12.01 -32.23 8.78
CA SER A 17 12.98 -31.64 9.74
C SER A 17 12.42 -30.48 10.57
N VAL A 18 11.24 -29.96 10.22
CA VAL A 18 10.63 -28.82 10.91
C VAL A 18 10.00 -29.28 12.23
N ASN A 19 10.37 -28.62 13.31
CA ASN A 19 9.75 -28.81 14.61
C ASN A 19 8.42 -28.04 14.65
N VAL A 20 7.36 -28.69 15.10
CA VAL A 20 6.02 -28.11 15.27
C VAL A 20 5.66 -28.14 16.74
N SER A 21 5.43 -26.99 17.36
CA SER A 21 5.02 -26.87 18.77
C SER A 21 3.76 -26.01 18.93
N ASN A 22 3.12 -26.10 20.10
CA ASN A 22 2.03 -25.22 20.51
C ASN A 22 2.50 -24.37 21.69
N GLU A 23 2.64 -23.07 21.48
CA GLU A 23 3.09 -22.12 22.47
C GLU A 23 2.09 -20.95 22.56
N ASN A 24 1.61 -20.64 23.74
CA ASN A 24 0.63 -19.56 23.94
C ASN A 24 -0.59 -19.62 23.02
N ASN A 25 -1.06 -20.84 22.73
CA ASN A 25 -2.15 -21.10 21.80
C ASN A 25 -1.87 -20.70 20.34
N CYS A 26 -0.59 -20.60 19.95
CA CYS A 26 -0.13 -20.42 18.57
C CYS A 26 0.52 -21.72 18.07
N VAL A 27 0.47 -21.97 16.78
CA VAL A 27 1.28 -23.01 16.14
C VAL A 27 2.64 -22.40 15.82
N VAL A 28 3.70 -22.94 16.42
CA VAL A 28 5.07 -22.46 16.23
C VAL A 28 5.86 -23.46 15.40
N LEU A 29 6.49 -22.98 14.33
CA LEU A 29 7.34 -23.75 13.43
C LEU A 29 8.79 -23.31 13.59
N ARG A 30 9.72 -24.25 13.82
CA ARG A 30 11.16 -23.96 13.93
C ARG A 30 11.96 -24.97 13.12
N GLY A 31 13.04 -24.51 12.51
CA GLY A 31 13.95 -25.31 11.71
C GLY A 31 14.70 -24.48 10.70
N GLU A 32 15.42 -25.16 9.81
CA GLU A 32 16.15 -24.53 8.70
C GLU A 32 15.82 -25.26 7.41
N LEU A 33 15.48 -24.51 6.35
CA LEU A 33 15.18 -25.03 5.03
C LEU A 33 16.02 -24.34 3.95
N ASP A 34 16.19 -24.99 2.80
CA ASP A 34 16.97 -24.48 1.67
C ASP A 34 16.10 -23.69 0.66
N ASN A 35 14.78 -23.81 0.76
CA ASN A 35 13.85 -23.23 -0.21
C ASN A 35 12.79 -22.39 0.49
N TRP A 36 12.63 -21.13 0.06
CA TRP A 36 11.64 -20.21 0.60
C TRP A 36 10.19 -20.68 0.35
N ASP A 37 9.91 -21.29 -0.79
CA ASP A 37 8.57 -21.79 -1.09
C ASP A 37 8.14 -22.86 -0.08
N ASP A 38 9.06 -23.70 0.39
CA ASP A 38 8.77 -24.69 1.41
C ASP A 38 8.56 -24.07 2.79
N VAL A 39 9.30 -23.00 3.13
CA VAL A 39 9.04 -22.18 4.35
C VAL A 39 7.61 -21.65 4.34
N VAL A 40 7.19 -21.05 3.22
CA VAL A 40 5.83 -20.51 3.06
C VAL A 40 4.78 -21.61 3.07
N ARG A 41 5.02 -22.73 2.42
CA ARG A 41 4.11 -23.91 2.41
C ARG A 41 3.91 -24.51 3.79
N CYS A 42 4.97 -24.61 4.59
CA CYS A 42 4.89 -25.07 5.99
C CYS A 42 4.01 -24.12 6.82
N GLY A 43 4.23 -22.81 6.72
CA GLY A 43 3.39 -21.81 7.40
C GLY A 43 1.91 -21.93 7.03
N ARG A 44 1.59 -22.09 5.75
CA ARG A 44 0.20 -22.30 5.29
C ARG A 44 -0.40 -23.61 5.77
N ALA A 45 0.38 -24.67 5.82
CA ALA A 45 -0.07 -25.98 6.33
C ALA A 45 -0.38 -25.95 7.84
N ALA A 46 0.21 -24.99 8.57
CA ALA A 46 0.02 -24.81 10.00
C ALA A 46 -1.25 -24.02 10.38
N VAL A 47 -1.92 -23.37 9.42
CA VAL A 47 -3.09 -22.52 9.69
C VAL A 47 -4.28 -23.36 10.18
N SER A 48 -4.85 -22.96 11.32
CA SER A 48 -6.08 -23.54 11.86
C SER A 48 -6.84 -22.54 12.72
N LYS A 49 -8.17 -22.51 12.59
CA LYS A 49 -9.06 -21.64 13.38
C LYS A 49 -9.09 -21.94 14.88
N LYS A 50 -8.43 -23.00 15.32
CA LYS A 50 -8.35 -23.40 16.74
C LYS A 50 -7.21 -22.72 17.47
N TYR A 51 -6.30 -22.11 16.76
CA TYR A 51 -5.14 -21.41 17.30
C TYR A 51 -5.25 -19.92 17.02
N LEU A 52 -4.53 -19.10 17.79
CA LEU A 52 -4.49 -17.66 17.61
C LEU A 52 -3.84 -17.25 16.30
N GLY A 53 -2.85 -18.04 15.85
CA GLY A 53 -2.17 -17.84 14.58
C GLY A 53 -0.93 -18.71 14.44
N VAL A 54 -0.16 -18.45 13.39
CA VAL A 54 1.07 -19.17 13.06
C VAL A 54 2.29 -18.29 13.30
N ILE A 55 3.18 -18.75 14.17
CA ILE A 55 4.52 -18.20 14.35
C ILE A 55 5.49 -19.09 13.56
N ASN A 56 5.97 -18.58 12.44
CA ASN A 56 6.88 -19.31 11.58
C ASN A 56 8.31 -18.74 11.75
N ASP A 57 9.10 -19.44 12.54
CA ASP A 57 10.50 -19.16 12.82
C ASP A 57 11.44 -20.13 12.06
N ILE A 58 10.98 -20.65 10.92
CA ILE A 58 11.84 -21.42 10.01
C ILE A 58 12.80 -20.45 9.33
N THR A 59 14.10 -20.69 9.44
CA THR A 59 15.14 -19.92 8.78
C THR A 59 15.42 -20.46 7.37
N LEU A 60 15.73 -19.55 6.43
CA LEU A 60 16.20 -19.92 5.10
C LEU A 60 17.73 -19.97 5.12
N ARG A 61 18.31 -21.14 4.77
CA ARG A 61 19.75 -21.33 4.83
C ARG A 61 20.49 -20.34 3.93
N GLY A 62 21.50 -19.68 4.50
CA GLY A 62 22.33 -18.70 3.79
C GLY A 62 21.65 -17.37 3.53
N TYR A 63 20.46 -17.13 4.10
CA TYR A 63 19.75 -15.85 4.00
C TYR A 63 19.69 -15.15 5.36
N GLU A 64 20.02 -13.86 5.34
CA GLU A 64 19.86 -12.96 6.49
C GLU A 64 19.07 -11.72 6.06
N GLN A 65 18.03 -11.38 6.82
CA GLN A 65 17.21 -10.20 6.57
C GLN A 65 18.05 -8.93 6.80
N LYS A 66 18.29 -8.16 5.74
CA LYS A 66 18.93 -6.85 5.81
C LYS A 66 17.89 -5.77 6.06
N VAL A 67 17.95 -5.12 7.22
CA VAL A 67 17.08 -4.00 7.55
C VAL A 67 17.77 -2.69 7.19
N ARG A 68 17.12 -1.86 6.37
CA ARG A 68 17.60 -0.52 6.04
C ARG A 68 17.22 0.46 7.14
N LEU A 69 18.15 0.74 8.02
CA LEU A 69 17.98 1.75 9.08
C LEU A 69 18.47 3.12 8.61
N PRO A 70 17.88 4.22 9.09
CA PRO A 70 18.42 5.57 8.86
C PRO A 70 19.80 5.72 9.49
N LYS A 71 20.69 6.51 8.85
CA LYS A 71 22.05 6.76 9.35
C LYS A 71 22.05 7.66 10.60
N ILE A 72 21.05 8.50 10.75
CA ILE A 72 20.94 9.40 11.90
C ILE A 72 20.81 8.59 13.19
N ASN A 73 21.62 8.96 14.18
CA ASN A 73 21.58 8.38 15.51
C ASN A 73 21.82 9.52 16.51
N ASP A 74 20.77 9.97 17.16
CA ASP A 74 20.80 11.09 18.09
C ASP A 74 19.87 10.85 19.29
N LYS A 75 19.66 11.87 20.11
CA LYS A 75 18.78 11.83 21.27
C LYS A 75 17.60 12.81 21.16
N LEU A 76 17.17 13.12 19.95
CA LEU A 76 16.15 14.15 19.71
C LEU A 76 14.83 13.86 20.46
N TYR A 77 14.46 12.60 20.60
CA TYR A 77 13.22 12.17 21.24
C TYR A 77 13.43 11.48 22.58
N ASP A 78 14.67 11.54 23.13
CA ASP A 78 14.98 10.89 24.41
C ASP A 78 14.16 11.47 25.57
N GLY A 79 13.55 10.59 26.37
CA GLY A 79 12.72 10.97 27.50
C GLY A 79 11.30 11.45 27.17
N ARG A 80 10.88 11.50 25.88
CA ARG A 80 9.51 11.86 25.49
C ARG A 80 8.50 10.85 26.06
N LYS A 81 7.34 11.36 26.52
CA LYS A 81 6.27 10.58 27.17
C LYS A 81 4.92 10.82 26.50
N PRO A 82 4.74 10.43 25.23
CA PRO A 82 3.48 10.64 24.54
C PRO A 82 2.37 9.76 25.12
N ASP A 83 1.11 10.20 24.97
CA ASP A 83 -0.05 9.36 25.26
C ASP A 83 -0.12 8.17 24.30
N VAL A 84 0.17 8.41 23.01
CA VAL A 84 0.16 7.39 21.97
C VAL A 84 1.41 7.46 21.10
N LEU A 85 2.05 6.31 20.92
CA LEU A 85 3.11 6.11 19.93
C LEU A 85 2.60 5.21 18.80
N ILE A 86 2.51 5.75 17.58
CA ILE A 86 2.18 5.01 16.38
C ILE A 86 3.48 4.60 15.69
N VAL A 87 3.66 3.31 15.41
CA VAL A 87 4.84 2.77 14.73
C VAL A 87 4.51 2.47 13.27
N GLY A 88 5.05 3.27 12.36
CA GLY A 88 4.88 3.15 10.91
C GLY A 88 4.04 4.26 10.28
N GLY A 89 4.62 4.97 9.30
CA GLY A 89 4.02 6.09 8.55
C GLY A 89 3.37 5.67 7.21
N GLY A 90 2.90 4.43 7.09
CA GLY A 90 2.08 3.98 5.97
C GLY A 90 0.64 4.44 6.09
N ILE A 91 -0.23 4.03 5.13
CA ILE A 91 -1.65 4.44 5.12
C ILE A 91 -2.35 4.14 6.45
N SER A 92 -2.09 3.00 7.10
CA SER A 92 -2.71 2.66 8.37
C SER A 92 -2.31 3.63 9.48
N GLY A 93 -1.00 3.87 9.67
CA GLY A 93 -0.51 4.77 10.70
C GLY A 93 -0.91 6.22 10.48
N ALA A 94 -0.83 6.72 9.24
CA ALA A 94 -1.25 8.08 8.90
C ALA A 94 -2.76 8.30 9.12
N THR A 95 -3.61 7.34 8.74
CA THR A 95 -5.06 7.43 8.96
C THR A 95 -5.40 7.37 10.47
N ILE A 96 -4.68 6.55 11.24
CA ILE A 96 -4.84 6.49 12.70
C ILE A 96 -4.39 7.81 13.35
N ALA A 97 -3.28 8.39 12.91
CA ALA A 97 -2.80 9.68 13.37
C ALA A 97 -3.82 10.79 13.10
N HIS A 98 -4.39 10.82 11.88
CA HIS A 98 -5.50 11.71 11.51
C HIS A 98 -6.70 11.55 12.45
N GLU A 99 -7.15 10.32 12.73
CA GLU A 99 -8.30 10.10 13.63
C GLU A 99 -8.00 10.52 15.07
N LEU A 100 -6.79 10.25 15.58
CA LEU A 100 -6.41 10.61 16.94
C LEU A 100 -6.15 12.11 17.11
N SER A 101 -5.83 12.86 16.05
CA SER A 101 -5.64 14.32 16.12
C SER A 101 -6.90 15.10 16.49
N LYS A 102 -8.08 14.48 16.43
CA LYS A 102 -9.38 15.01 16.89
C LYS A 102 -9.45 15.16 18.40
N TRP A 103 -8.52 14.56 19.12
CA TRP A 103 -8.53 14.47 20.57
C TRP A 103 -7.35 15.21 21.18
N GLN A 104 -7.54 15.72 22.38
CA GLN A 104 -6.47 16.37 23.15
C GLN A 104 -5.52 15.30 23.72
N LEU A 105 -4.62 14.79 22.88
CA LEU A 105 -3.65 13.76 23.18
C LEU A 105 -2.28 14.16 22.64
N ASP A 106 -1.21 13.84 23.36
CA ASP A 106 0.17 13.88 22.81
C ASP A 106 0.39 12.62 21.98
N VAL A 107 0.33 12.75 20.64
CA VAL A 107 0.48 11.65 19.70
C VAL A 107 1.79 11.80 18.93
N MET A 108 2.62 10.76 18.93
CA MET A 108 3.81 10.65 18.09
C MET A 108 3.62 9.54 17.06
N LEU A 109 3.89 9.83 15.79
CA LEU A 109 4.01 8.85 14.70
C LEU A 109 5.48 8.74 14.33
N VAL A 110 6.09 7.56 14.52
CA VAL A 110 7.47 7.29 14.14
C VAL A 110 7.52 6.46 12.85
N GLU A 111 8.32 6.92 11.88
CA GLU A 111 8.56 6.25 10.60
C GLU A 111 10.07 6.10 10.38
N LYS A 112 10.53 4.86 10.10
CA LYS A 112 11.95 4.58 9.85
C LYS A 112 12.45 5.21 8.55
N GLY A 113 11.55 5.44 7.61
CA GLY A 113 11.86 6.03 6.31
C GLY A 113 12.03 7.55 6.35
N TYR A 114 12.56 8.06 5.27
CA TYR A 114 12.81 9.49 5.04
C TYR A 114 11.53 10.31 4.77
N ASP A 115 10.39 9.65 4.67
CA ASP A 115 9.07 10.24 4.44
C ASP A 115 7.98 9.23 4.81
N VAL A 116 6.74 9.67 4.92
CA VAL A 116 5.56 8.79 5.02
C VAL A 116 5.29 8.09 3.68
N ALA A 117 4.50 7.04 3.71
CA ALA A 117 4.11 6.24 2.52
C ALA A 117 5.28 5.57 1.77
N VAL A 118 6.46 5.42 2.33
CA VAL A 118 7.63 4.86 1.61
C VAL A 118 7.61 3.33 1.42
N GLY A 119 6.77 2.61 2.16
CA GLY A 119 6.61 1.16 2.06
C GLY A 119 5.59 0.72 1.00
N ALA A 120 4.80 -0.31 1.32
CA ALA A 120 3.73 -0.84 0.46
C ALA A 120 2.71 0.20 -0.01
N THR A 121 2.52 1.26 0.76
CA THR A 121 1.55 2.32 0.50
C THR A 121 1.79 3.06 -0.82
N SER A 122 3.03 3.36 -1.20
CA SER A 122 3.33 4.02 -2.47
C SER A 122 3.56 3.04 -3.63
N ARG A 123 3.40 1.74 -3.38
CA ARG A 123 3.73 0.68 -4.32
C ARG A 123 2.58 -0.30 -4.51
N ASN A 124 1.42 0.24 -4.86
CA ASN A 124 0.20 -0.50 -5.14
C ASN A 124 -0.64 0.22 -6.21
N ASP A 125 -1.71 -0.41 -6.63
CA ASP A 125 -2.55 0.03 -7.74
C ASP A 125 -3.49 1.22 -7.42
N GLY A 126 -3.62 1.64 -6.16
CA GLY A 126 -4.51 2.72 -5.74
C GLY A 126 -6.01 2.42 -5.81
N CYS A 127 -6.37 1.16 -6.02
CA CYS A 127 -7.76 0.76 -6.11
C CYS A 127 -8.50 0.83 -4.77
N VAL A 128 -9.63 1.52 -4.75
CA VAL A 128 -10.65 1.42 -3.70
C VAL A 128 -11.59 0.28 -4.07
N HIS A 129 -11.27 -0.90 -3.53
CA HIS A 129 -11.89 -2.17 -3.90
C HIS A 129 -13.34 -2.31 -3.46
N VAL A 130 -14.08 -3.19 -4.15
CA VAL A 130 -15.47 -3.55 -3.85
C VAL A 130 -15.61 -4.89 -3.12
N GLY A 131 -14.54 -5.72 -3.10
CA GLY A 131 -14.47 -6.97 -2.35
C GLY A 131 -15.09 -8.19 -3.03
N ILE A 132 -15.25 -8.20 -4.36
CA ILE A 132 -15.85 -9.32 -5.11
C ILE A 132 -15.05 -10.63 -4.97
N ASP A 133 -13.75 -10.52 -4.74
CA ASP A 133 -12.78 -11.60 -4.58
C ASP A 133 -12.58 -12.05 -3.12
N LEU A 134 -13.26 -11.41 -2.16
CA LEU A 134 -13.12 -11.74 -0.75
C LEU A 134 -14.12 -12.81 -0.29
N THR A 135 -13.71 -13.55 0.73
CA THR A 135 -14.59 -14.49 1.44
C THR A 135 -15.34 -13.74 2.55
N PRO A 136 -16.67 -13.90 2.66
CA PRO A 136 -17.43 -13.39 3.81
C PRO A 136 -16.85 -13.93 5.14
N LYS A 137 -16.97 -13.15 6.22
CA LYS A 137 -16.47 -13.44 7.57
C LYS A 137 -14.97 -13.25 7.79
N LEU A 138 -14.21 -12.80 6.79
CA LEU A 138 -12.87 -12.28 7.01
C LEU A 138 -12.93 -10.89 7.66
N VAL A 139 -11.98 -10.60 8.54
CA VAL A 139 -11.85 -9.27 9.17
C VAL A 139 -11.70 -8.19 8.11
N LYS A 140 -10.86 -8.43 7.11
CA LYS A 140 -10.64 -7.50 5.99
C LYS A 140 -11.88 -7.23 5.15
N HIS A 141 -12.86 -8.17 5.07
CA HIS A 141 -14.11 -7.95 4.34
C HIS A 141 -15.01 -6.93 5.04
N ASP A 142 -15.18 -7.04 6.38
CA ASP A 142 -16.00 -6.10 7.14
C ASP A 142 -15.44 -4.69 7.11
N TYR A 143 -14.12 -4.54 7.23
CA TYR A 143 -13.43 -3.25 7.09
C TYR A 143 -13.52 -2.69 5.68
N LEU A 144 -13.47 -3.54 4.64
CA LEU A 144 -13.59 -3.08 3.26
C LEU A 144 -14.94 -2.40 3.01
N ILE A 145 -16.04 -3.04 3.41
CA ILE A 145 -17.38 -2.48 3.17
C ILE A 145 -17.55 -1.12 3.86
N LYS A 146 -17.09 -1.02 5.11
CA LYS A 146 -17.15 0.24 5.87
C LYS A 146 -16.21 1.29 5.26
N GLY A 147 -14.96 0.92 4.98
CA GLY A 147 -13.94 1.84 4.47
C GLY A 147 -14.27 2.37 3.08
N ASN A 148 -14.73 1.51 2.14
CA ASN A 148 -15.14 1.97 0.82
C ASN A 148 -16.20 3.10 0.89
N ALA A 149 -17.14 3.02 1.82
CA ALA A 149 -18.20 4.02 1.96
C ALA A 149 -17.71 5.37 2.53
N MET A 150 -16.50 5.43 3.09
CA MET A 150 -15.93 6.64 3.71
C MET A 150 -15.09 7.47 2.73
N TYR A 151 -14.76 6.95 1.55
CA TYR A 151 -13.75 7.54 0.67
C TYR A 151 -14.14 8.89 0.07
N ASP A 152 -15.42 9.09 -0.27
CA ASP A 152 -15.88 10.34 -0.89
C ASP A 152 -15.64 11.52 0.08
N GLU A 153 -16.12 11.39 1.33
CA GLU A 153 -15.95 12.40 2.39
C GLU A 153 -14.48 12.56 2.79
N LEU A 154 -13.76 11.44 3.02
CA LEU A 154 -12.36 11.48 3.42
C LEU A 154 -11.47 12.22 2.40
N CYS A 155 -11.64 11.92 1.11
CA CYS A 155 -10.82 12.54 0.08
C CYS A 155 -11.20 14.00 -0.16
N GLU A 156 -12.49 14.38 0.01
CA GLU A 156 -12.93 15.76 0.01
C GLU A 156 -12.34 16.55 1.19
N ASP A 157 -12.35 15.99 2.41
CA ASP A 157 -11.78 16.62 3.59
C ASP A 157 -10.26 16.80 3.50
N MET A 158 -9.58 15.85 2.85
CA MET A 158 -8.13 15.86 2.66
C MET A 158 -7.67 16.58 1.38
N ASP A 159 -8.58 17.15 0.60
CA ASP A 159 -8.29 17.79 -0.69
C ASP A 159 -7.46 16.91 -1.63
N VAL A 160 -7.84 15.63 -1.72
CA VAL A 160 -7.17 14.62 -2.55
C VAL A 160 -8.11 14.10 -3.64
N LYS A 161 -7.65 14.12 -4.88
CA LYS A 161 -8.43 13.61 -6.01
C LYS A 161 -8.82 12.15 -5.82
N PHE A 162 -10.12 11.87 -5.87
CA PHE A 162 -10.71 10.54 -5.81
C PHE A 162 -11.77 10.40 -6.91
N GLU A 163 -11.79 9.27 -7.59
CA GLU A 163 -12.73 9.03 -8.68
C GLU A 163 -13.46 7.69 -8.50
N ARG A 164 -14.79 7.73 -8.50
CA ARG A 164 -15.64 6.53 -8.56
C ARG A 164 -15.70 5.99 -10.00
N THR A 165 -14.57 5.49 -10.50
CA THR A 165 -14.46 4.95 -11.86
C THR A 165 -15.24 3.65 -12.07
N GLY A 166 -15.51 2.92 -10.98
CA GLY A 166 -16.06 1.58 -11.01
C GLY A 166 -15.01 0.50 -11.29
N HIS A 167 -15.41 -0.75 -10.99
CA HIS A 167 -14.64 -1.94 -11.37
C HIS A 167 -15.44 -2.77 -12.37
N MET A 168 -14.78 -3.39 -13.33
CA MET A 168 -15.40 -4.28 -14.33
C MET A 168 -14.72 -5.64 -14.35
N MET A 169 -15.53 -6.69 -14.36
CA MET A 169 -15.08 -8.02 -14.75
C MET A 169 -15.61 -8.30 -16.15
N LEU A 170 -14.71 -8.29 -17.16
CA LEU A 170 -15.07 -8.51 -18.56
C LEU A 170 -15.53 -9.95 -18.79
N MET A 171 -16.52 -10.10 -19.63
CA MET A 171 -17.09 -11.37 -20.06
C MET A 171 -16.70 -11.66 -21.51
N TYR A 172 -16.31 -12.89 -21.78
CA TYR A 172 -15.78 -13.33 -23.08
C TYR A 172 -16.68 -14.37 -23.76
N TYR A 173 -17.34 -15.22 -22.97
CA TYR A 173 -18.20 -16.30 -23.47
C TYR A 173 -19.67 -15.96 -23.29
N LYS A 174 -20.52 -16.37 -24.23
CA LYS A 174 -21.97 -16.16 -24.14
C LYS A 174 -22.59 -16.80 -22.91
N TRP A 175 -22.06 -17.95 -22.48
CA TRP A 175 -22.57 -18.69 -21.32
C TRP A 175 -22.31 -18.00 -19.98
N GLU A 176 -21.32 -17.11 -19.88
CA GLU A 176 -21.05 -16.36 -18.64
C GLU A 176 -22.25 -15.54 -18.18
N ARG A 177 -23.13 -15.14 -19.12
CA ARG A 177 -24.40 -14.49 -18.81
C ARG A 177 -25.33 -15.39 -17.98
N LEU A 178 -25.24 -16.70 -18.09
CA LEU A 178 -26.03 -17.65 -17.28
C LEU A 178 -25.61 -17.65 -15.82
N LEU A 179 -24.44 -17.13 -15.48
CA LEU A 179 -23.95 -16.98 -14.11
C LEU A 179 -24.54 -15.75 -13.39
N MET A 180 -25.27 -14.86 -14.08
CA MET A 180 -25.84 -13.64 -13.49
C MET A 180 -26.61 -13.87 -12.19
N PRO A 181 -27.50 -14.87 -12.05
CA PRO A 181 -28.21 -15.08 -10.80
C PRO A 181 -27.26 -15.46 -9.65
N ILE A 182 -26.22 -16.27 -9.93
CA ILE A 182 -25.23 -16.71 -8.95
C ILE A 182 -24.35 -15.52 -8.53
N VAL A 183 -23.84 -14.77 -9.49
CA VAL A 183 -23.01 -13.58 -9.23
C VAL A 183 -23.83 -12.50 -8.52
N GLY A 184 -25.11 -12.32 -8.88
CA GLY A 184 -26.02 -11.40 -8.22
C GLY A 184 -26.32 -11.80 -6.76
N LEU A 185 -26.48 -13.10 -6.49
CA LEU A 185 -26.64 -13.59 -5.11
C LEU A 185 -25.33 -13.40 -4.32
N TRP A 186 -24.18 -13.71 -4.94
CA TRP A 186 -22.87 -13.52 -4.32
C TRP A 186 -22.60 -12.06 -3.98
N SER A 187 -22.94 -11.12 -4.87
CA SER A 187 -22.79 -9.69 -4.61
C SER A 187 -23.63 -9.20 -3.42
N LYS A 188 -24.84 -9.77 -3.22
CA LYS A 188 -25.67 -9.49 -2.05
C LYS A 188 -25.05 -10.02 -0.76
N ILE A 189 -24.49 -11.23 -0.78
CA ILE A 189 -23.78 -11.83 0.36
C ILE A 189 -22.56 -10.97 0.73
N LEU A 190 -21.82 -10.48 -0.27
CA LEU A 190 -20.66 -9.59 -0.11
C LEU A 190 -21.04 -8.12 0.13
N LYS A 191 -22.34 -7.79 0.14
CA LYS A 191 -22.85 -6.42 0.33
C LYS A 191 -22.31 -5.39 -0.69
N ILE A 192 -22.02 -5.83 -1.93
CA ILE A 192 -21.57 -4.97 -3.01
C ILE A 192 -22.76 -4.22 -3.58
N LYS A 193 -22.78 -2.89 -3.39
CA LYS A 193 -23.90 -2.05 -3.83
C LYS A 193 -23.84 -1.78 -5.33
N GLY A 194 -24.98 -1.84 -6.00
CA GLY A 194 -25.14 -1.42 -7.39
C GLY A 194 -24.49 -2.33 -8.43
N MET A 195 -23.97 -3.51 -8.04
CA MET A 195 -23.40 -4.45 -9.00
C MET A 195 -24.44 -4.92 -10.00
N ARG A 196 -24.14 -4.83 -11.28
CA ARG A 196 -25.04 -5.21 -12.36
C ARG A 196 -24.29 -5.73 -13.60
N TYR A 197 -24.99 -6.50 -14.40
CA TYR A 197 -24.52 -6.86 -15.75
C TYR A 197 -24.72 -5.67 -16.68
N ILE A 198 -23.74 -5.43 -17.55
CA ILE A 198 -23.81 -4.52 -18.68
C ILE A 198 -23.51 -5.28 -19.98
N ASP A 199 -24.29 -5.02 -21.01
CA ASP A 199 -24.10 -5.62 -22.32
C ASP A 199 -22.97 -4.93 -23.09
N ARG A 200 -22.66 -5.43 -24.30
CA ARG A 200 -21.60 -4.85 -25.14
C ARG A 200 -21.84 -3.38 -25.47
N LYS A 201 -23.11 -3.00 -25.71
CA LYS A 201 -23.47 -1.62 -26.09
C LYS A 201 -23.23 -0.65 -24.94
N GLU A 202 -23.59 -1.05 -23.72
CA GLU A 202 -23.34 -0.26 -22.52
C GLU A 202 -21.85 -0.26 -22.14
N LEU A 203 -21.16 -1.41 -22.28
CA LEU A 203 -19.72 -1.51 -22.08
C LEU A 203 -18.96 -0.48 -22.94
N LEU A 204 -19.29 -0.36 -24.24
CA LEU A 204 -18.63 0.58 -25.13
C LEU A 204 -18.94 2.05 -24.85
N LYS A 205 -19.96 2.37 -24.07
CA LYS A 205 -20.20 3.74 -23.60
C LYS A 205 -19.23 4.13 -22.47
N ILE A 206 -18.86 3.15 -21.62
CA ILE A 206 -17.99 3.37 -20.48
C ILE A 206 -16.52 3.16 -20.89
N GLU A 207 -16.25 2.10 -21.65
CA GLU A 207 -14.94 1.70 -22.17
C GLU A 207 -14.96 1.65 -23.70
N PRO A 208 -14.84 2.81 -24.39
CA PRO A 208 -14.92 2.86 -25.86
C PRO A 208 -13.88 1.99 -26.57
N GLU A 209 -12.72 1.83 -25.92
CA GLU A 209 -11.58 1.07 -26.44
C GLU A 209 -11.57 -0.40 -25.97
N ALA A 210 -12.69 -0.90 -25.39
CA ALA A 210 -12.79 -2.29 -24.94
C ALA A 210 -12.59 -3.27 -26.11
N VAL A 211 -11.82 -4.33 -25.86
CA VAL A 211 -11.46 -5.34 -26.86
C VAL A 211 -12.68 -5.90 -27.60
N GLU A 212 -12.54 -6.21 -28.88
CA GLU A 212 -13.65 -6.66 -29.76
C GLU A 212 -14.35 -7.92 -29.27
N TRP A 213 -13.63 -8.80 -28.58
CA TRP A 213 -14.15 -10.07 -28.08
C TRP A 213 -14.82 -9.97 -26.71
N ALA A 214 -14.75 -8.85 -25.98
CA ALA A 214 -15.54 -8.63 -24.78
C ALA A 214 -17.03 -8.50 -25.15
N ARG A 215 -17.86 -9.32 -24.52
CA ARG A 215 -19.31 -9.41 -24.81
C ARG A 215 -20.18 -8.58 -23.86
N GLY A 216 -19.61 -8.10 -22.80
CA GLY A 216 -20.22 -7.34 -21.71
C GLY A 216 -19.34 -7.43 -20.49
N ALA A 217 -19.85 -7.00 -19.36
CA ALA A 217 -19.13 -7.05 -18.07
C ALA A 217 -20.09 -7.15 -16.87
N TYR A 218 -19.56 -7.58 -15.73
CA TYR A 218 -20.14 -7.26 -14.44
C TYR A 218 -19.54 -5.95 -13.96
N TYR A 219 -20.37 -4.93 -13.86
CA TYR A 219 -19.98 -3.59 -13.44
C TYR A 219 -20.32 -3.33 -11.97
N MET A 220 -19.36 -2.82 -11.23
CA MET A 220 -19.43 -2.53 -9.81
C MET A 220 -19.12 -1.04 -9.58
N PRO A 221 -20.15 -0.17 -9.51
CA PRO A 221 -20.00 1.29 -9.55
C PRO A 221 -19.31 1.87 -8.30
N THR A 222 -19.31 1.14 -7.19
CA THR A 222 -18.70 1.61 -5.93
C THR A 222 -17.17 1.43 -5.88
N GLY A 223 -16.58 0.83 -6.91
CA GLY A 223 -15.13 0.83 -7.09
C GLY A 223 -14.61 2.24 -7.40
N GLY A 224 -13.40 2.54 -6.98
CA GLY A 224 -12.80 3.86 -7.23
C GLY A 224 -11.29 3.81 -7.27
N MET A 225 -10.71 4.95 -7.58
CA MET A 225 -9.28 5.16 -7.69
C MET A 225 -8.84 6.37 -6.86
N VAL A 226 -7.72 6.22 -6.17
CA VAL A 226 -7.06 7.29 -5.41
C VAL A 226 -5.55 7.20 -5.61
N SER A 227 -4.85 8.31 -5.48
CA SER A 227 -3.38 8.26 -5.33
C SER A 227 -3.03 7.86 -3.90
N PRO A 228 -2.54 6.62 -3.64
CA PRO A 228 -2.38 6.11 -2.29
C PRO A 228 -1.33 6.89 -1.50
N TYR A 229 -0.27 7.35 -2.16
CA TYR A 229 0.76 8.16 -1.52
C TYR A 229 0.30 9.59 -1.26
N LYS A 230 -0.45 10.23 -2.17
CA LYS A 230 -1.01 11.58 -1.93
C LYS A 230 -1.98 11.58 -0.75
N LEU A 231 -2.89 10.61 -0.70
CA LEU A 231 -3.82 10.47 0.43
C LEU A 231 -3.08 10.27 1.76
N THR A 232 -2.04 9.43 1.77
CA THR A 232 -1.28 9.17 3.01
C THR A 232 -0.49 10.39 3.46
N VAL A 233 0.10 11.14 2.52
CA VAL A 233 0.79 12.41 2.80
C VAL A 233 -0.19 13.41 3.37
N ALA A 234 -1.34 13.64 2.71
CA ALA A 234 -2.37 14.57 3.19
C ALA A 234 -2.87 14.22 4.60
N LEU A 235 -3.11 12.93 4.89
CA LEU A 235 -3.50 12.47 6.22
C LEU A 235 -2.43 12.75 7.28
N ALA A 236 -1.14 12.54 6.94
CA ALA A 236 -0.04 12.79 7.87
C ALA A 236 0.19 14.29 8.09
N GLU A 237 0.09 15.10 7.04
CA GLU A 237 0.19 16.56 7.11
C GLU A 237 -0.98 17.15 7.89
N HIS A 238 -2.20 16.72 7.61
CA HIS A 238 -3.37 17.10 8.41
C HIS A 238 -3.24 16.73 9.90
N ALA A 239 -2.73 15.52 10.20
CA ALA A 239 -2.48 15.11 11.58
C ALA A 239 -1.44 16.03 12.25
N ALA A 240 -0.37 16.41 11.53
CA ALA A 240 0.65 17.33 12.02
C ALA A 240 0.09 18.75 12.25
N GLU A 241 -0.73 19.26 11.34
CA GLU A 241 -1.45 20.54 11.47
C GLU A 241 -2.35 20.58 12.70
N ASN A 242 -2.86 19.41 13.13
CA ASN A 242 -3.70 19.25 14.31
C ASN A 242 -2.93 18.76 15.56
N GLY A 243 -1.59 18.87 15.56
CA GLY A 243 -0.74 18.69 16.74
C GLY A 243 -0.08 17.31 16.91
N VAL A 244 -0.20 16.40 15.94
CA VAL A 244 0.53 15.13 15.97
C VAL A 244 1.99 15.34 15.59
N HIS A 245 2.92 14.74 16.33
CA HIS A 245 4.35 14.78 16.02
C HIS A 245 4.72 13.68 15.03
N VAL A 246 4.93 14.04 13.75
CA VAL A 246 5.39 13.11 12.70
C VAL A 246 6.92 13.07 12.71
N CYS A 247 7.48 11.93 13.14
CA CYS A 247 8.91 11.73 13.38
C CYS A 247 9.51 10.81 12.31
N LEU A 248 10.05 11.41 11.24
CA LEU A 248 10.70 10.69 10.14
C LEU A 248 12.12 10.23 10.52
N ASN A 249 12.68 9.28 9.78
CA ASN A 249 13.99 8.67 10.06
C ASN A 249 14.12 8.16 11.50
N THR A 250 13.02 7.64 12.06
CA THR A 250 12.92 7.16 13.43
C THR A 250 12.48 5.70 13.44
N ALA A 251 13.44 4.81 13.62
CA ALA A 251 13.24 3.36 13.65
C ALA A 251 13.10 2.86 15.09
N VAL A 252 12.12 2.03 15.36
CA VAL A 252 12.02 1.28 16.62
C VAL A 252 13.04 0.14 16.58
N LEU A 253 13.89 0.06 17.62
CA LEU A 253 14.99 -0.90 17.72
C LEU A 253 14.75 -1.95 18.82
N GLY A 254 13.90 -1.63 19.82
CA GLY A 254 13.57 -2.52 20.92
C GLY A 254 12.45 -1.98 21.80
N MET A 255 11.90 -2.84 22.64
CA MET A 255 10.91 -2.47 23.64
C MET A 255 11.21 -3.13 24.99
N LYS A 256 11.07 -2.39 26.07
CA LYS A 256 11.13 -2.94 27.42
C LYS A 256 9.71 -3.23 27.90
N VAL A 257 9.41 -4.50 28.14
CA VAL A 257 8.11 -4.97 28.63
C VAL A 257 8.27 -5.47 30.06
N GLU A 258 7.45 -4.97 30.98
CA GLU A 258 7.38 -5.40 32.37
C GLU A 258 5.91 -5.58 32.77
N ASP A 259 5.58 -6.69 33.45
CA ASP A 259 4.22 -7.02 33.92
C ASP A 259 3.13 -6.98 32.82
N GLY A 260 3.52 -7.33 31.57
CA GLY A 260 2.64 -7.30 30.40
C GLY A 260 2.31 -5.87 29.96
N GLU A 261 3.20 -4.91 30.18
CA GLU A 261 3.09 -3.53 29.70
C GLU A 261 4.41 -3.04 29.12
N ILE A 262 4.36 -2.39 27.96
CA ILE A 262 5.48 -1.68 27.36
C ILE A 262 5.79 -0.47 28.26
N LYS A 263 6.99 -0.42 28.82
CA LYS A 263 7.47 0.69 29.65
C LYS A 263 8.28 1.70 28.85
N SER A 264 9.04 1.24 27.85
CA SER A 264 9.80 2.11 26.98
C SER A 264 9.98 1.48 25.60
N VAL A 265 10.19 2.34 24.60
CA VAL A 265 10.48 2.01 23.22
C VAL A 265 11.81 2.66 22.84
N GLU A 266 12.78 1.83 22.47
CA GLU A 266 14.10 2.28 22.03
C GLU A 266 14.07 2.60 20.55
N THR A 267 14.62 3.76 20.17
CA THR A 267 14.76 4.20 18.77
C THR A 267 16.18 4.65 18.49
N ASN A 268 16.54 4.79 17.21
CA ASN A 268 17.80 5.42 16.80
C ASN A 268 17.88 6.91 17.19
N ARG A 269 16.80 7.50 17.74
CA ARG A 269 16.72 8.92 18.11
C ARG A 269 16.36 9.15 19.57
N GLY A 270 16.64 8.15 20.43
CA GLY A 270 16.41 8.17 21.86
C GLY A 270 15.31 7.23 22.33
N THR A 271 15.10 7.17 23.62
CA THR A 271 14.11 6.28 24.28
C THR A 271 12.82 7.04 24.57
N ILE A 272 11.68 6.48 24.12
CA ILE A 272 10.34 7.04 24.27
C ILE A 272 9.56 6.21 25.29
N TYR A 273 8.72 6.85 26.11
CA TYR A 273 7.95 6.24 27.18
C TYR A 273 6.43 6.42 26.95
N PRO A 274 5.82 5.70 25.99
CA PRO A 274 4.42 5.89 25.64
C PRO A 274 3.48 5.23 26.64
N ARG A 275 2.26 5.77 26.79
CA ARG A 275 1.19 5.10 27.53
C ARG A 275 0.55 3.98 26.70
N LEU A 276 0.43 4.17 25.40
CA LEU A 276 -0.13 3.21 24.43
C LEU A 276 0.76 3.16 23.19
N VAL A 277 1.00 1.96 22.67
CA VAL A 277 1.67 1.73 21.37
C VAL A 277 0.66 1.22 20.36
N ILE A 278 0.71 1.72 19.12
CA ILE A 278 -0.06 1.22 17.98
C ILE A 278 0.93 0.70 16.94
N ASN A 279 0.88 -0.61 16.70
CA ASN A 279 1.73 -1.28 15.73
C ASN A 279 1.09 -1.22 14.34
N ALA A 280 1.55 -0.32 13.49
CA ALA A 280 1.17 -0.17 12.08
C ALA A 280 2.37 -0.33 11.14
N ALA A 281 3.36 -1.16 11.53
CA ALA A 281 4.68 -1.28 10.91
C ALA A 281 4.73 -2.08 9.59
N GLY A 282 3.57 -2.44 9.02
CA GLY A 282 3.49 -3.09 7.70
C GLY A 282 4.25 -4.42 7.64
N THR A 283 5.26 -4.52 6.78
CA THR A 283 6.08 -5.75 6.62
C THR A 283 6.90 -6.09 7.85
N TYR A 284 7.04 -5.19 8.82
CA TYR A 284 7.74 -5.42 10.10
C TYR A 284 6.78 -5.56 11.30
N ALA A 285 5.47 -5.67 11.06
CA ALA A 285 4.50 -5.69 12.16
C ALA A 285 4.67 -6.88 13.12
N ASP A 286 5.07 -8.04 12.63
CA ASP A 286 5.37 -9.21 13.46
C ASP A 286 6.66 -9.03 14.30
N VAL A 287 7.64 -8.29 13.78
CA VAL A 287 8.87 -7.94 14.52
C VAL A 287 8.55 -6.97 15.67
N ILE A 288 7.73 -5.97 15.41
CA ILE A 288 7.27 -5.03 16.47
C ILE A 288 6.40 -5.76 17.50
N ALA A 289 5.53 -6.68 17.08
CA ALA A 289 4.73 -7.50 17.98
C ALA A 289 5.60 -8.44 18.85
N ASP A 290 6.71 -8.95 18.29
CA ASP A 290 7.69 -9.76 19.01
C ASP A 290 8.42 -8.94 20.08
N MET A 291 8.92 -7.75 19.73
CA MET A 291 9.52 -6.80 20.69
C MET A 291 8.56 -6.44 21.83
N ALA A 292 7.27 -6.38 21.54
CA ALA A 292 6.22 -6.08 22.51
C ALA A 292 5.76 -7.31 23.33
N GLY A 293 6.23 -8.51 23.02
CA GLY A 293 5.79 -9.75 23.66
C GLY A 293 4.33 -10.14 23.33
N ASP A 294 3.77 -9.65 22.20
CA ASP A 294 2.38 -9.91 21.79
C ASP A 294 2.27 -10.65 20.44
N ARG A 295 3.37 -11.22 19.93
CA ARG A 295 3.41 -11.91 18.65
C ARG A 295 2.54 -13.16 18.64
N THR A 296 1.59 -13.23 17.69
CA THR A 296 0.75 -14.41 17.43
C THR A 296 0.68 -14.74 15.94
N PHE A 297 1.36 -14.00 15.10
CA PHE A 297 1.34 -14.11 13.64
C PHE A 297 2.74 -13.92 13.07
N THR A 298 2.90 -14.27 11.81
CA THR A 298 4.12 -13.97 11.04
C THR A 298 3.75 -13.31 9.72
N ILE A 299 4.50 -12.28 9.36
CA ILE A 299 4.42 -11.64 8.05
C ILE A 299 5.37 -12.35 7.10
N HIS A 300 4.84 -12.91 6.02
CA HIS A 300 5.63 -13.35 4.87
C HIS A 300 5.44 -12.36 3.72
N PRO A 301 6.51 -11.67 3.28
CA PRO A 301 6.39 -10.65 2.27
C PRO A 301 5.96 -11.24 0.93
N ARG A 302 5.03 -10.55 0.26
CA ARG A 302 4.56 -10.94 -1.07
C ARG A 302 4.73 -9.77 -2.04
N LYS A 303 5.77 -9.86 -2.85
CA LYS A 303 6.10 -8.84 -3.84
C LYS A 303 5.06 -8.77 -4.94
N GLY A 304 4.71 -7.55 -5.34
CA GLY A 304 3.89 -7.27 -6.52
C GLY A 304 4.55 -6.22 -7.38
N ILE A 305 4.63 -6.49 -8.68
CA ILE A 305 5.17 -5.58 -9.69
C ILE A 305 4.01 -4.94 -10.43
N ASP A 306 4.03 -3.62 -10.53
CA ASP A 306 3.11 -2.79 -11.28
C ASP A 306 3.84 -2.01 -12.37
N ILE A 307 3.16 -1.75 -13.47
CA ILE A 307 3.70 -1.09 -14.66
C ILE A 307 2.84 0.13 -14.97
N ILE A 308 3.47 1.27 -15.24
CA ILE A 308 2.77 2.51 -15.63
C ILE A 308 3.03 2.81 -17.10
N LEU A 309 1.95 3.06 -17.84
CA LEU A 309 2.00 3.50 -19.22
C LEU A 309 1.96 5.04 -19.32
N ASP A 310 2.46 5.56 -20.43
CA ASP A 310 2.38 7.00 -20.76
C ASP A 310 0.91 7.49 -20.76
N LYS A 311 0.66 8.70 -20.27
CA LYS A 311 -0.64 9.37 -20.29
C LYS A 311 -1.29 9.42 -21.68
N LYS A 312 -0.51 9.36 -22.76
CA LYS A 312 -1.03 9.22 -24.15
C LYS A 312 -1.91 7.99 -24.36
N LYS A 313 -1.81 7.00 -23.45
CA LYS A 313 -2.60 5.78 -23.44
C LYS A 313 -3.73 5.81 -22.40
N GLY A 314 -3.95 6.92 -21.73
CA GLY A 314 -4.98 7.06 -20.70
C GLY A 314 -6.38 6.69 -21.17
N ASN A 315 -6.69 6.94 -22.44
CA ASN A 315 -7.97 6.58 -23.05
C ASN A 315 -8.20 5.07 -23.24
N LEU A 316 -7.19 4.23 -23.03
CA LEU A 316 -7.32 2.77 -23.15
C LEU A 316 -8.08 2.13 -21.97
N ALA A 317 -8.26 2.85 -20.88
CA ALA A 317 -9.05 2.43 -19.73
C ALA A 317 -9.66 3.65 -19.03
N HIS A 318 -10.92 3.55 -18.64
CA HIS A 318 -11.64 4.56 -17.86
C HIS A 318 -12.08 4.02 -16.49
N THR A 319 -11.97 2.71 -16.31
CA THR A 319 -12.30 1.98 -15.09
C THR A 319 -11.15 1.03 -14.72
N SER A 320 -11.32 0.28 -13.63
CA SER A 320 -10.47 -0.88 -13.34
C SER A 320 -11.06 -2.12 -14.00
N MET A 321 -10.39 -2.65 -15.00
CA MET A 321 -10.84 -3.84 -15.74
C MET A 321 -10.07 -5.08 -15.34
N SER A 322 -10.77 -6.18 -15.11
CA SER A 322 -10.22 -7.51 -14.86
C SER A 322 -11.01 -8.57 -15.64
N LYS A 323 -10.53 -9.82 -15.61
CA LYS A 323 -11.29 -10.98 -16.09
C LYS A 323 -11.92 -11.74 -14.90
N MET A 324 -12.93 -12.54 -15.18
CA MET A 324 -13.50 -13.46 -14.18
C MET A 324 -12.42 -14.44 -13.68
N PRO A 325 -12.19 -14.58 -12.37
CA PRO A 325 -11.03 -15.32 -11.83
C PRO A 325 -11.07 -16.83 -12.11
N PHE A 326 -12.25 -17.39 -12.30
CA PHE A 326 -12.45 -18.82 -12.58
C PHE A 326 -12.70 -19.15 -14.06
N VAL A 327 -12.60 -18.14 -14.94
CA VAL A 327 -12.77 -18.33 -16.37
C VAL A 327 -11.41 -18.28 -17.06
N HIS A 328 -11.04 -19.41 -17.70
CA HIS A 328 -9.84 -19.44 -18.51
C HIS A 328 -10.10 -18.75 -19.85
N VAL A 329 -9.31 -17.72 -20.14
CA VAL A 329 -9.33 -17.02 -21.42
C VAL A 329 -7.94 -17.19 -22.05
N PRO A 330 -7.82 -17.92 -23.16
CA PRO A 330 -6.53 -18.17 -23.79
C PRO A 330 -5.91 -16.89 -24.34
N ALA A 331 -4.59 -16.75 -24.24
CA ALA A 331 -3.87 -15.58 -24.75
C ALA A 331 -4.03 -15.40 -26.27
N ASN A 332 -4.23 -16.49 -27.02
CA ASN A 332 -4.48 -16.51 -28.45
C ASN A 332 -5.98 -16.49 -28.81
N TRP A 333 -6.79 -15.77 -28.04
CA TRP A 333 -8.24 -15.66 -28.24
C TRP A 333 -8.63 -15.31 -29.67
N LYS A 334 -7.90 -14.44 -30.36
CA LYS A 334 -8.15 -14.05 -31.75
C LYS A 334 -8.11 -15.25 -32.70
N GLU A 335 -7.23 -16.23 -32.44
CA GLU A 335 -7.06 -17.44 -33.25
C GLU A 335 -8.13 -18.50 -32.94
N THR A 336 -8.40 -18.69 -31.66
CA THR A 336 -9.32 -19.74 -31.17
C THR A 336 -10.80 -19.33 -31.27
N LYS A 337 -11.10 -18.03 -31.34
CA LYS A 337 -12.46 -17.46 -31.38
C LYS A 337 -13.41 -18.04 -30.33
N GLY A 338 -12.87 -18.42 -29.17
CA GLY A 338 -13.66 -18.94 -28.07
C GLY A 338 -14.34 -20.29 -28.33
N LYS A 339 -13.77 -21.14 -29.18
CA LYS A 339 -14.33 -22.47 -29.53
C LYS A 339 -14.23 -23.48 -28.37
N GLU A 340 -13.57 -23.13 -27.27
CA GLU A 340 -13.52 -24.01 -26.09
C GLU A 340 -14.90 -24.09 -25.40
N GLY A 341 -15.37 -25.30 -25.18
CA GLY A 341 -16.64 -25.54 -24.49
C GLY A 341 -16.57 -25.18 -23.01
N LEU A 342 -17.72 -24.84 -22.40
CA LEU A 342 -17.89 -24.46 -20.99
C LEU A 342 -17.13 -25.38 -20.04
N LEU A 343 -17.31 -26.70 -20.17
CA LEU A 343 -16.72 -27.68 -19.25
C LEU A 343 -15.19 -27.64 -19.31
N LYS A 344 -14.61 -27.58 -20.51
CA LYS A 344 -13.16 -27.53 -20.72
C LYS A 344 -12.56 -26.22 -20.19
N THR A 345 -13.26 -25.10 -20.35
CA THR A 345 -12.85 -23.78 -19.86
C THR A 345 -12.87 -23.75 -18.33
N LEU A 346 -13.94 -24.28 -17.69
CA LEU A 346 -14.04 -24.35 -16.23
C LEU A 346 -13.03 -25.32 -15.61
N MET A 347 -12.78 -26.48 -16.27
CA MET A 347 -11.77 -27.44 -15.80
C MET A 347 -10.35 -26.86 -15.89
N LYS A 348 -10.00 -26.20 -17.00
CA LYS A 348 -8.71 -25.50 -17.14
C LYS A 348 -8.57 -24.36 -16.12
N GLY A 349 -9.62 -23.57 -15.90
CA GLY A 349 -9.62 -22.52 -14.88
C GLY A 349 -9.42 -23.09 -13.46
N LYS A 350 -10.02 -24.23 -13.15
CA LYS A 350 -9.84 -24.93 -11.88
C LYS A 350 -8.42 -25.50 -11.72
N SER A 351 -7.88 -26.14 -12.78
CA SER A 351 -6.51 -26.66 -12.80
C SER A 351 -5.46 -25.54 -12.69
N LEU A 352 -5.65 -24.42 -13.39
CA LEU A 352 -4.80 -23.23 -13.25
C LEU A 352 -4.87 -22.65 -11.84
N ASN A 353 -6.06 -22.59 -11.23
CA ASN A 353 -6.20 -22.18 -9.84
C ASN A 353 -5.57 -23.17 -8.84
N GLU A 354 -5.50 -24.46 -9.17
CA GLU A 354 -4.83 -25.47 -8.35
C GLU A 354 -3.31 -25.45 -8.49
N THR A 355 -2.79 -25.19 -9.69
CA THR A 355 -1.36 -24.95 -9.94
C THR A 355 -0.92 -23.53 -9.56
N GLN A 356 -1.82 -22.55 -9.65
CA GLN A 356 -1.64 -21.17 -9.20
C GLN A 356 -2.12 -20.94 -7.76
N LYS A 357 -2.26 -21.95 -6.94
CA LYS A 357 -2.46 -21.82 -5.48
C LYS A 357 -1.30 -21.11 -4.77
N THR A 358 -0.27 -20.79 -5.49
CA THR A 358 0.66 -19.71 -5.19
C THR A 358 0.06 -18.38 -5.69
N HIS A 359 -0.96 -17.85 -5.01
CA HIS A 359 -1.43 -16.47 -4.86
C HIS A 359 -1.11 -15.46 -5.99
N THR A 360 -1.22 -15.82 -7.26
CA THR A 360 -1.16 -14.85 -8.33
C THR A 360 -2.50 -14.11 -8.39
N LYS A 361 -2.55 -12.88 -7.92
CA LYS A 361 -3.60 -11.97 -8.35
C LYS A 361 -3.50 -11.87 -9.87
N GLY A 362 -4.62 -11.99 -10.57
CA GLY A 362 -4.64 -11.99 -12.03
C GLY A 362 -4.25 -10.67 -12.66
N GLY A 363 -3.96 -9.65 -11.85
CA GLY A 363 -3.73 -8.29 -12.31
C GLY A 363 -4.95 -7.68 -13.01
N GLY A 364 -4.81 -6.46 -13.49
CA GLY A 364 -5.84 -5.74 -14.22
C GLY A 364 -5.24 -4.70 -15.15
N VAL A 365 -6.11 -4.05 -15.90
CA VAL A 365 -5.86 -2.81 -16.65
C VAL A 365 -6.61 -1.72 -15.89
N ILE A 366 -5.90 -0.77 -15.33
CA ILE A 366 -6.41 0.12 -14.31
C ILE A 366 -6.18 1.56 -14.74
N HIS A 367 -7.26 2.35 -14.80
CA HIS A 367 -7.18 3.79 -14.94
C HIS A 367 -6.70 4.42 -13.63
N THR A 368 -5.76 5.35 -13.68
CA THR A 368 -5.29 6.09 -12.48
C THR A 368 -5.86 7.51 -12.46
N VAL A 369 -6.00 8.09 -11.27
CA VAL A 369 -6.48 9.48 -11.10
C VAL A 369 -5.60 10.54 -11.80
N ASP A 370 -4.41 10.17 -12.20
CA ASP A 370 -3.47 11.02 -12.93
C ASP A 370 -3.47 10.74 -14.45
N ASN A 371 -4.50 10.07 -14.98
CA ASN A 371 -4.68 9.72 -16.40
C ASN A 371 -3.60 8.80 -17.00
N ASN A 372 -2.90 8.04 -16.19
CA ASN A 372 -2.07 6.93 -16.65
C ASN A 372 -2.89 5.64 -16.67
N VAL A 373 -2.45 4.64 -17.43
CA VAL A 373 -2.89 3.25 -17.29
C VAL A 373 -1.85 2.48 -16.50
N LEU A 374 -2.31 1.75 -15.49
CA LEU A 374 -1.51 0.84 -14.69
C LEU A 374 -1.85 -0.61 -15.07
N LEU A 375 -0.82 -1.43 -15.21
CA LEU A 375 -0.94 -2.87 -15.47
C LEU A 375 -0.35 -3.65 -14.30
N GLY A 376 -1.10 -4.59 -13.79
CA GLY A 376 -0.65 -5.40 -12.66
C GLY A 376 -1.68 -5.48 -11.55
N PRO A 377 -1.24 -5.83 -10.34
CA PRO A 377 0.07 -6.41 -10.02
C PRO A 377 0.15 -7.92 -10.26
N ASN A 378 1.37 -8.46 -10.28
CA ASN A 378 1.61 -9.89 -10.04
C ASN A 378 1.70 -10.18 -8.52
N ALA A 379 2.09 -11.42 -8.15
CA ALA A 379 2.30 -11.80 -6.75
C ALA A 379 3.38 -12.88 -6.67
N ILE A 380 4.48 -12.57 -5.97
CA ILE A 380 5.65 -13.43 -5.83
C ILE A 380 6.01 -13.50 -4.34
N GLU A 381 6.12 -14.71 -3.77
CA GLU A 381 6.60 -14.88 -2.40
C GLU A 381 8.11 -14.64 -2.35
N VAL A 382 8.55 -13.77 -1.46
CA VAL A 382 9.98 -13.41 -1.30
C VAL A 382 10.38 -13.44 0.17
N PRO A 383 11.63 -13.79 0.50
CA PRO A 383 12.10 -13.78 1.88
C PRO A 383 12.40 -12.37 2.39
N ASP A 384 12.85 -11.47 1.51
CA ASP A 384 13.27 -10.11 1.87
C ASP A 384 12.04 -9.19 2.06
N ARG A 385 11.98 -8.50 3.21
CA ARG A 385 10.92 -7.53 3.55
C ARG A 385 11.08 -6.19 2.83
N GLU A 386 12.19 -6.00 2.11
CA GLU A 386 12.54 -4.77 1.40
C GLU A 386 13.04 -5.05 -0.03
N ASP A 387 12.58 -6.13 -0.67
CA ASP A 387 12.88 -6.44 -2.07
C ASP A 387 12.00 -5.62 -3.02
N PHE A 388 12.47 -4.44 -3.35
CA PHE A 388 11.82 -3.56 -4.34
C PHE A 388 12.38 -3.76 -5.76
N THR A 389 13.07 -4.86 -6.01
CA THR A 389 13.62 -5.17 -7.33
C THR A 389 12.52 -5.57 -8.30
N THR A 390 12.74 -5.26 -9.55
CA THR A 390 11.89 -5.65 -10.67
C THR A 390 12.71 -6.42 -11.69
N ASP A 391 12.08 -7.31 -12.43
CA ASP A 391 12.72 -8.11 -13.46
C ASP A 391 11.95 -8.02 -14.78
N MET A 392 12.67 -8.16 -15.89
CA MET A 392 12.11 -8.00 -17.22
C MET A 392 11.14 -9.13 -17.60
N GLU A 393 11.34 -10.33 -17.07
CA GLU A 393 10.46 -11.49 -17.32
C GLU A 393 9.08 -11.23 -16.73
N SER A 394 9.01 -10.81 -15.46
CA SER A 394 7.75 -10.41 -14.81
C SER A 394 7.05 -9.28 -15.54
N ILE A 395 7.80 -8.26 -15.99
CA ILE A 395 7.24 -7.12 -16.71
C ILE A 395 6.61 -7.57 -18.05
N GLN A 396 7.31 -8.39 -18.83
CA GLN A 396 6.82 -8.93 -20.09
C GLN A 396 5.62 -9.85 -19.88
N ASP A 397 5.63 -10.68 -18.86
CA ASP A 397 4.51 -11.57 -18.48
C ASP A 397 3.26 -10.76 -18.13
N ILE A 398 3.39 -9.70 -17.32
CA ILE A 398 2.27 -8.81 -16.96
C ILE A 398 1.67 -8.19 -18.22
N VAL A 399 2.47 -7.54 -19.08
CA VAL A 399 1.98 -6.91 -20.31
C VAL A 399 1.29 -7.93 -21.20
N THR A 400 1.87 -9.13 -21.36
CA THR A 400 1.32 -10.20 -22.20
C THR A 400 -0.03 -10.69 -21.66
N LYS A 401 -0.14 -10.91 -20.35
CA LYS A 401 -1.38 -11.37 -19.70
C LYS A 401 -2.51 -10.35 -19.80
N GLN A 402 -2.19 -9.05 -19.76
CA GLN A 402 -3.22 -8.00 -19.82
C GLN A 402 -3.73 -7.72 -21.25
N LYS A 403 -3.07 -8.22 -22.31
CA LYS A 403 -3.55 -8.10 -23.70
C LYS A 403 -4.92 -8.73 -23.94
N ILE A 404 -5.35 -9.66 -23.13
CA ILE A 404 -6.69 -10.22 -23.21
C ILE A 404 -7.78 -9.22 -22.76
N ILE A 405 -7.42 -8.27 -21.90
CA ILE A 405 -8.29 -7.22 -21.37
C ILE A 405 -8.24 -5.99 -22.29
N GLN A 406 -7.01 -5.63 -22.76
CA GLN A 406 -6.77 -4.50 -23.65
C GLN A 406 -5.61 -4.83 -24.61
N ASP A 407 -5.90 -5.08 -25.87
CA ASP A 407 -4.93 -5.58 -26.85
C ASP A 407 -4.01 -4.51 -27.47
N LYS A 408 -4.35 -3.23 -27.27
CA LYS A 408 -3.56 -2.09 -27.75
C LYS A 408 -2.38 -1.73 -26.83
N LEU A 409 -2.16 -2.51 -25.76
CA LEU A 409 -1.04 -2.35 -24.85
C LEU A 409 0.27 -2.81 -25.49
N GLY A 410 1.34 -2.04 -25.29
CA GLY A 410 2.67 -2.38 -25.78
C GLY A 410 3.80 -2.03 -24.82
N MET A 411 4.91 -2.78 -24.89
CA MET A 411 6.12 -2.48 -24.11
C MET A 411 6.68 -1.08 -24.40
N GLY A 412 6.50 -0.56 -25.61
CA GLY A 412 6.93 0.79 -26.01
C GLY A 412 6.14 1.93 -25.34
N ASP A 413 5.03 1.61 -24.68
CA ASP A 413 4.19 2.58 -23.97
C ASP A 413 4.57 2.69 -22.48
N VAL A 414 5.42 1.79 -21.98
CA VAL A 414 5.85 1.74 -20.57
C VAL A 414 6.79 2.90 -20.27
N ILE A 415 6.45 3.71 -19.28
CA ILE A 415 7.31 4.81 -18.80
C ILE A 415 8.03 4.47 -17.51
N THR A 416 7.44 3.62 -16.67
CA THR A 416 8.06 3.15 -15.44
C THR A 416 7.39 1.87 -14.92
N TYR A 417 8.06 1.22 -14.01
CA TYR A 417 7.56 0.07 -13.26
C TYR A 417 8.12 0.12 -11.84
N PHE A 418 7.43 -0.51 -10.92
CA PHE A 418 7.85 -0.55 -9.52
C PHE A 418 7.38 -1.85 -8.86
N ALA A 419 8.03 -2.21 -7.75
CA ALA A 419 7.64 -3.34 -6.91
C ALA A 419 7.30 -2.87 -5.50
N GLY A 420 6.32 -3.52 -4.89
CA GLY A 420 5.92 -3.29 -3.51
C GLY A 420 5.62 -4.60 -2.78
N GLU A 421 5.85 -4.62 -1.48
CA GLU A 421 5.71 -5.80 -0.66
C GLU A 421 4.46 -5.74 0.20
N ARG A 422 3.57 -6.70 -0.02
CA ARG A 422 2.36 -6.86 0.78
C ARG A 422 2.70 -7.57 2.08
N PRO A 423 2.32 -7.04 3.25
CA PRO A 423 2.49 -7.69 4.53
C PRO A 423 1.44 -8.81 4.71
N ALA A 424 1.66 -9.96 4.07
CA ALA A 424 0.72 -11.07 4.14
C ALA A 424 0.94 -11.92 5.41
N THR A 425 -0.16 -12.34 6.05
CA THR A 425 -0.16 -13.38 7.08
C THR A 425 -0.50 -14.73 6.46
N TYR A 426 -0.14 -15.82 7.11
CA TYR A 426 -0.50 -17.18 6.65
C TYR A 426 -2.00 -17.42 6.68
N GLU A 427 -2.72 -16.76 7.58
CA GLU A 427 -4.18 -16.79 7.70
C GLU A 427 -4.89 -16.06 6.54
N GLU A 428 -4.15 -15.31 5.73
CA GLU A 428 -4.67 -14.48 4.62
C GLU A 428 -5.72 -13.46 5.08
N ASP A 429 -5.66 -13.03 6.35
CA ASP A 429 -6.56 -12.03 6.93
C ASP A 429 -5.79 -10.97 7.73
N PHE A 430 -6.46 -9.93 8.14
CA PHE A 430 -5.88 -8.85 8.94
C PHE A 430 -5.82 -9.22 10.43
N VAL A 431 -4.80 -8.72 11.11
CA VAL A 431 -4.66 -8.76 12.57
C VAL A 431 -4.94 -7.34 13.08
N VAL A 432 -6.21 -7.04 13.34
CA VAL A 432 -6.65 -5.74 13.87
C VAL A 432 -7.31 -5.99 15.22
N ARG A 433 -6.56 -5.77 16.31
CA ARG A 433 -7.01 -6.11 17.66
C ARG A 433 -6.20 -5.38 18.73
N ARG A 434 -6.74 -5.34 19.94
CA ARG A 434 -5.96 -5.00 21.15
C ARG A 434 -5.00 -6.14 21.48
N GLY A 435 -3.90 -5.82 22.17
CA GLY A 435 -2.93 -6.81 22.63
C GLY A 435 -3.58 -7.95 23.42
N ILE A 436 -3.04 -9.15 23.27
CA ILE A 436 -3.47 -10.38 23.97
C ILE A 436 -2.62 -10.58 25.23
N PHE A 437 -1.31 -10.50 25.08
CA PHE A 437 -0.35 -10.71 26.17
C PHE A 437 0.15 -9.39 26.75
N THR A 438 0.20 -8.33 25.93
CA THR A 438 0.62 -7.00 26.31
C THR A 438 -0.55 -6.03 26.32
N LYS A 439 -0.79 -5.36 27.44
CA LYS A 439 -2.03 -4.61 27.73
C LYS A 439 -2.13 -3.29 26.95
N ASN A 440 -1.00 -2.63 26.71
CA ASN A 440 -0.92 -1.30 26.13
C ASN A 440 -0.36 -1.32 24.70
N ILE A 441 -0.81 -2.29 23.90
CA ILE A 441 -0.58 -2.34 22.45
C ILE A 441 -1.88 -2.55 21.70
N ILE A 442 -1.97 -1.97 20.50
CA ILE A 442 -2.98 -2.27 19.49
C ILE A 442 -2.25 -2.73 18.22
N GLU A 443 -2.62 -3.91 17.74
CA GLU A 443 -2.06 -4.49 16.52
C GLU A 443 -2.88 -4.11 15.29
N VAL A 444 -2.21 -3.57 14.26
CA VAL A 444 -2.75 -3.27 12.93
C VAL A 444 -1.81 -3.87 11.90
N ALA A 445 -1.87 -5.19 11.79
CA ALA A 445 -0.92 -6.00 11.02
C ALA A 445 -1.61 -6.82 9.93
N GLY A 446 -0.82 -7.39 9.02
CA GLY A 446 -1.35 -8.18 7.91
C GLY A 446 -2.14 -7.34 6.89
N ILE A 447 -1.97 -6.03 6.88
CA ILE A 447 -2.74 -5.09 6.05
C ILE A 447 -2.23 -5.15 4.60
N GLN A 448 -2.46 -6.29 3.97
CA GLN A 448 -2.30 -6.49 2.53
C GLN A 448 -3.54 -5.96 1.76
N SER A 449 -3.70 -6.28 0.47
CA SER A 449 -4.94 -5.92 -0.24
C SER A 449 -6.17 -6.51 0.47
N PRO A 450 -7.21 -5.67 0.69
CA PRO A 450 -7.45 -4.31 0.21
C PRO A 450 -7.10 -3.18 1.22
N GLY A 451 -5.89 -3.14 1.72
CA GLY A 451 -5.43 -2.29 2.82
C GLY A 451 -5.77 -0.80 2.65
N ILE A 452 -5.54 -0.23 1.46
CA ILE A 452 -5.91 1.17 1.17
C ILE A 452 -7.40 1.38 1.47
N THR A 453 -8.27 0.56 0.91
CA THR A 453 -9.72 0.68 1.09
C THR A 453 -10.16 0.58 2.55
N THR A 454 -9.49 -0.25 3.34
CA THR A 454 -9.89 -0.57 4.71
C THR A 454 -9.37 0.42 5.75
N ALA A 455 -8.31 1.17 5.43
CA ALA A 455 -7.61 2.02 6.38
C ALA A 455 -8.52 2.98 7.18
N PRO A 456 -9.50 3.69 6.57
CA PRO A 456 -10.36 4.60 7.33
C PRO A 456 -11.21 3.88 8.38
N ALA A 457 -11.75 2.72 8.03
CA ALA A 457 -12.58 1.94 8.95
C ALA A 457 -11.78 1.27 10.07
N VAL A 458 -10.54 0.84 9.77
CA VAL A 458 -9.60 0.33 10.77
C VAL A 458 -9.24 1.43 11.77
N ALA A 459 -8.94 2.63 11.28
CA ALA A 459 -8.57 3.77 12.13
C ALA A 459 -9.68 4.15 13.12
N LYS A 460 -10.96 4.06 12.73
CA LYS A 460 -12.10 4.29 13.64
C LYS A 460 -12.17 3.29 14.79
N ASP A 461 -11.90 2.03 14.55
CA ASP A 461 -11.87 1.05 15.62
C ASP A 461 -10.65 1.23 16.53
N VAL A 462 -9.49 1.58 15.96
CA VAL A 462 -8.26 1.88 16.72
C VAL A 462 -8.45 3.14 17.58
N GLU A 463 -9.01 4.22 17.03
CA GLU A 463 -9.39 5.43 17.76
C GLU A 463 -10.23 5.06 19.00
N ARG A 464 -11.33 4.34 18.77
CA ARG A 464 -12.23 3.90 19.85
C ARG A 464 -11.49 3.11 20.93
N TRP A 465 -10.61 2.16 20.56
CA TRP A 465 -9.86 1.37 21.54
C TRP A 465 -8.80 2.17 22.28
N ALA A 466 -8.14 3.12 21.62
CA ALA A 466 -7.19 4.04 22.24
C ALA A 466 -7.88 4.91 23.28
N LEU A 467 -9.03 5.51 22.93
CA LEU A 467 -9.83 6.31 23.88
C LEU A 467 -10.34 5.48 25.06
N MET A 468 -10.78 4.24 24.82
CA MET A 468 -11.20 3.34 25.90
C MET A 468 -10.03 2.98 26.83
N PHE A 469 -8.81 2.83 26.30
CA PHE A 469 -7.65 2.52 27.11
C PHE A 469 -7.20 3.73 27.92
N LEU A 470 -7.01 4.87 27.29
CA LEU A 470 -6.52 6.10 27.91
C LEU A 470 -7.56 6.72 28.85
N GLY A 471 -8.83 6.63 28.51
CA GLY A 471 -9.96 7.17 29.29
C GLY A 471 -10.26 6.43 30.61
N LYS A 472 -9.55 5.32 30.91
CA LYS A 472 -9.68 4.63 32.21
C LYS A 472 -9.16 5.45 33.38
N GLN A 473 -8.21 6.35 33.14
CA GLN A 473 -7.59 7.19 34.18
C GLN A 473 -8.21 8.58 34.21
N GLU A 474 -8.45 9.17 33.03
CA GLU A 474 -9.03 10.49 32.89
C GLU A 474 -9.80 10.56 31.56
N LYS A 475 -10.95 11.27 31.54
CA LYS A 475 -11.75 11.43 30.31
C LYS A 475 -10.96 12.21 29.25
N VAL A 476 -10.70 11.59 28.12
CA VAL A 476 -10.06 12.24 26.97
C VAL A 476 -11.00 13.30 26.40
N LYS A 477 -10.49 14.52 26.21
CA LYS A 477 -11.23 15.66 25.68
C LYS A 477 -11.05 15.76 24.17
N VAL A 478 -11.99 16.41 23.51
CA VAL A 478 -11.88 16.76 22.10
C VAL A 478 -10.84 17.87 21.95
N ASN A 479 -10.08 17.85 20.87
CA ASN A 479 -9.15 18.92 20.51
C ASN A 479 -9.96 20.15 20.05
N GLU A 480 -10.00 21.20 20.85
CA GLU A 480 -10.76 22.43 20.56
C GLU A 480 -10.19 23.19 19.34
N ASN A 481 -8.94 22.96 18.99
CA ASN A 481 -8.29 23.57 17.83
C ASN A 481 -8.32 22.68 16.57
N TYR A 482 -9.06 21.56 16.61
CA TYR A 482 -9.13 20.65 15.49
C TYR A 482 -9.75 21.31 14.25
N ASN A 483 -8.98 21.34 13.17
CA ASN A 483 -9.46 21.70 11.84
C ASN A 483 -9.77 20.42 11.04
N PRO A 484 -11.01 20.13 10.62
CA PRO A 484 -11.34 18.91 9.91
C PRO A 484 -10.86 18.89 8.44
N LYS A 485 -10.50 20.04 7.88
CA LYS A 485 -10.12 20.17 6.48
C LYS A 485 -8.61 20.36 6.34
N HIS A 486 -8.03 19.61 5.44
CA HIS A 486 -6.68 19.83 4.94
C HIS A 486 -6.74 20.59 3.61
N LYS A 487 -5.66 21.28 3.27
CA LYS A 487 -5.50 21.90 1.97
C LYS A 487 -4.19 21.43 1.33
N SER A 488 -4.33 20.64 0.30
CA SER A 488 -3.19 20.13 -0.49
C SER A 488 -2.51 21.25 -1.26
N VAL A 489 -1.25 21.02 -1.68
CA VAL A 489 -0.55 21.93 -2.58
C VAL A 489 -1.37 22.10 -3.86
N PRO A 490 -1.66 23.34 -4.29
CA PRO A 490 -2.40 23.58 -5.52
C PRO A 490 -1.70 22.97 -6.73
N HIS A 491 -2.46 22.35 -7.63
CA HIS A 491 -1.90 21.73 -8.84
C HIS A 491 -2.31 22.53 -10.08
N LEU A 492 -1.35 23.23 -10.69
CA LEU A 492 -1.62 24.11 -11.83
C LEU A 492 -2.31 23.42 -12.99
N ALA A 493 -1.96 22.14 -13.29
CA ALA A 493 -2.56 21.41 -14.40
C ALA A 493 -4.08 21.23 -14.26
N ASP A 494 -4.61 21.27 -13.04
CA ASP A 494 -6.04 21.07 -12.75
C ASP A 494 -6.83 22.42 -12.68
N MET A 495 -6.15 23.57 -12.82
CA MET A 495 -6.74 24.91 -12.69
C MET A 495 -7.14 25.51 -14.05
N SER A 496 -8.13 26.40 -14.04
CA SER A 496 -8.45 27.26 -15.18
C SER A 496 -7.33 28.29 -15.44
N GLU A 497 -7.34 28.94 -16.60
CA GLU A 497 -6.35 29.98 -16.93
C GLU A 497 -6.44 31.17 -15.98
N GLU A 498 -7.65 31.55 -15.58
CA GLU A 498 -7.90 32.64 -14.65
C GLU A 498 -7.36 32.32 -13.24
N GLU A 499 -7.61 31.11 -12.74
CA GLU A 499 -7.11 30.68 -11.44
C GLU A 499 -5.57 30.60 -11.41
N ARG A 500 -4.96 30.12 -12.50
CA ARG A 500 -3.48 30.13 -12.68
C ARG A 500 -2.92 31.54 -12.63
N ASP A 501 -3.52 32.47 -13.38
CA ASP A 501 -3.08 33.85 -13.44
C ASP A 501 -3.17 34.55 -12.07
N GLU A 502 -4.26 34.33 -11.34
CA GLU A 502 -4.40 34.85 -9.97
C GLU A 502 -3.36 34.27 -9.01
N LEU A 503 -3.09 32.96 -9.10
CA LEU A 503 -2.09 32.30 -8.25
C LEU A 503 -0.68 32.79 -8.57
N ILE A 504 -0.34 32.95 -9.86
CA ILE A 504 0.96 33.48 -10.31
C ILE A 504 1.16 34.95 -9.87
N LYS A 505 0.12 35.78 -9.92
CA LYS A 505 0.18 37.14 -9.39
C LYS A 505 0.47 37.18 -7.88
N LYS A 506 -0.09 36.26 -7.12
CA LYS A 506 0.15 36.13 -5.66
C LYS A 506 1.55 35.57 -5.35
N ASN A 507 2.00 34.61 -6.13
CA ASN A 507 3.30 33.95 -5.96
C ASN A 507 3.93 33.63 -7.32
N PRO A 508 4.86 34.51 -7.81
CA PRO A 508 5.48 34.37 -9.13
C PRO A 508 6.20 33.02 -9.37
N ALA A 509 6.58 32.29 -8.31
CA ALA A 509 7.21 30.99 -8.43
C ALA A 509 6.28 29.95 -9.11
N TYR A 510 4.97 30.15 -9.08
CA TYR A 510 4.01 29.33 -9.81
C TYR A 510 4.06 29.55 -11.33
N GLY A 511 4.60 30.68 -11.80
CA GLY A 511 4.83 30.95 -13.24
C GLY A 511 6.08 30.27 -13.82
N GLU A 512 6.94 29.65 -12.99
CA GLU A 512 8.16 28.96 -13.42
C GLU A 512 7.94 27.45 -13.52
N ILE A 513 7.70 26.93 -14.75
CA ILE A 513 7.47 25.49 -14.97
C ILE A 513 8.80 24.71 -14.92
N VAL A 514 8.94 23.86 -13.92
CA VAL A 514 10.09 22.97 -13.69
C VAL A 514 9.91 21.62 -14.38
N CYS A 515 8.76 20.95 -14.21
CA CYS A 515 8.47 19.67 -14.85
C CYS A 515 7.47 19.84 -15.99
N ARG A 516 7.92 19.76 -17.24
CA ARG A 516 7.07 19.95 -18.43
C ARG A 516 6.12 18.80 -18.71
N CYS A 517 6.49 17.56 -18.36
CA CYS A 517 5.65 16.38 -18.63
C CYS A 517 4.42 16.29 -17.72
N GLU A 518 4.53 16.82 -16.51
CA GLU A 518 3.49 16.83 -15.47
C GLU A 518 3.01 18.26 -15.16
N GLU A 519 3.54 19.26 -15.87
CA GLU A 519 3.20 20.70 -15.74
C GLU A 519 3.38 21.24 -14.30
N ILE A 520 4.45 20.80 -13.60
CA ILE A 520 4.73 21.22 -12.23
C ILE A 520 5.60 22.47 -12.20
N SER A 521 5.16 23.46 -11.46
CA SER A 521 5.86 24.71 -11.21
C SER A 521 6.86 24.62 -10.05
N LYS A 522 7.72 25.65 -9.96
CA LYS A 522 8.59 25.86 -8.81
C LYS A 522 7.79 26.17 -7.54
N GLY A 523 6.68 26.92 -7.67
CA GLY A 523 5.78 27.23 -6.56
C GLY A 523 5.24 25.97 -5.89
N GLU A 524 4.74 25.00 -6.68
CA GLU A 524 4.26 23.71 -6.16
C GLU A 524 5.36 22.94 -5.40
N ILE A 525 6.60 22.96 -5.92
CA ILE A 525 7.73 22.28 -5.27
C ILE A 525 8.07 22.94 -3.94
N LEU A 526 8.10 24.29 -3.90
CA LEU A 526 8.40 25.05 -2.68
C LEU A 526 7.33 24.82 -1.60
N ASP A 527 6.05 24.89 -1.96
CA ASP A 527 4.96 24.65 -1.01
C ASP A 527 4.99 23.21 -0.48
N ALA A 528 5.33 22.23 -1.33
CA ALA A 528 5.49 20.85 -0.90
C ALA A 528 6.67 20.64 0.07
N VAL A 529 7.78 21.35 -0.10
CA VAL A 529 8.93 21.33 0.85
C VAL A 529 8.54 21.95 2.19
N ARG A 530 7.74 23.01 2.16
CA ARG A 530 7.34 23.81 3.33
C ARG A 530 6.07 23.33 4.00
N SER A 531 5.57 22.13 3.63
CA SER A 531 4.37 21.54 4.23
C SER A 531 4.53 21.21 5.72
N ALA A 532 3.45 20.82 6.38
CA ALA A 532 3.47 20.46 7.81
C ALA A 532 4.39 19.26 8.15
N VAL A 533 4.73 18.46 7.14
CA VAL A 533 5.75 17.38 7.22
C VAL A 533 6.87 17.70 6.22
N PRO A 534 7.85 18.54 6.58
CA PRO A 534 8.90 19.00 5.67
C PRO A 534 9.81 17.87 5.20
N VAL A 535 10.11 17.85 3.90
CA VAL A 535 10.93 16.80 3.27
C VAL A 535 11.91 17.38 2.27
N TYR A 536 13.09 16.77 2.16
CA TYR A 536 14.20 17.29 1.35
C TYR A 536 14.81 16.23 0.44
N THR A 537 14.01 15.28 -0.04
CA THR A 537 14.45 14.25 -0.99
C THR A 537 13.64 14.31 -2.27
N VAL A 538 14.25 13.91 -3.39
CA VAL A 538 13.59 13.97 -4.71
C VAL A 538 12.32 13.11 -4.75
N ASP A 539 12.36 11.90 -4.17
CA ASP A 539 11.20 11.00 -4.17
C ASP A 539 10.10 11.45 -3.20
N ALA A 540 10.42 12.21 -2.15
CA ALA A 540 9.41 12.77 -1.26
C ALA A 540 8.61 13.89 -1.96
N ILE A 541 9.29 14.80 -2.66
CA ILE A 541 8.63 15.83 -3.49
C ILE A 541 7.85 15.19 -4.64
N LYS A 542 8.41 14.17 -5.27
CA LYS A 542 7.73 13.38 -6.30
C LYS A 542 6.38 12.82 -5.83
N ARG A 543 6.28 12.34 -4.58
CA ARG A 543 5.01 11.85 -4.01
C ARG A 543 3.99 12.96 -3.69
N ARG A 544 4.43 14.18 -3.44
CA ARG A 544 3.54 15.32 -3.16
C ARG A 544 3.00 15.95 -4.45
N VAL A 545 3.90 16.38 -5.33
CA VAL A 545 3.55 17.20 -6.51
C VAL A 545 4.03 16.62 -7.84
N ARG A 546 4.49 15.36 -7.89
CA ARG A 546 4.75 14.56 -9.09
C ARG A 546 5.90 14.98 -10.05
N PRO A 547 6.86 15.88 -9.77
CA PRO A 547 7.97 16.11 -10.71
C PRO A 547 8.76 14.82 -10.91
N GLY A 548 9.04 14.46 -12.17
CA GLY A 548 9.74 13.22 -12.51
C GLY A 548 8.86 11.98 -12.63
N MET A 549 7.51 12.09 -12.56
CA MET A 549 6.60 10.96 -12.79
C MET A 549 6.14 10.82 -14.25
N GLY A 550 6.40 11.80 -15.10
CA GLY A 550 6.06 11.74 -16.52
C GLY A 550 7.07 10.93 -17.33
N ARG A 551 6.89 10.91 -18.67
CA ARG A 551 7.62 10.05 -19.60
C ARG A 551 9.14 10.11 -19.54
N CYS A 552 9.75 11.23 -19.12
CA CYS A 552 11.20 11.36 -19.02
C CYS A 552 11.76 10.89 -17.67
N GLN A 553 10.90 10.54 -16.69
CA GLN A 553 11.26 10.02 -15.36
C GLN A 553 12.32 10.88 -14.63
N GLY A 554 12.17 12.21 -14.70
CA GLY A 554 13.09 13.17 -14.07
C GLY A 554 14.32 13.54 -14.89
N GLY A 555 14.51 12.97 -16.07
CA GLY A 555 15.68 13.26 -16.92
C GLY A 555 15.83 14.73 -17.29
N PHE A 556 14.74 15.49 -17.33
CA PHE A 556 14.76 16.92 -17.60
C PHE A 556 14.67 17.78 -16.30
N CYS A 557 13.68 17.51 -15.44
CA CYS A 557 13.44 18.33 -14.25
C CYS A 557 14.33 17.99 -13.05
N GLY A 558 14.92 16.77 -13.00
CA GLY A 558 15.68 16.29 -11.86
C GLY A 558 16.76 17.22 -11.35
N PRO A 559 17.67 17.76 -12.20
CA PRO A 559 18.71 18.70 -11.76
C PRO A 559 18.14 19.97 -11.11
N THR A 560 17.05 20.52 -11.67
CA THR A 560 16.39 21.71 -11.12
C THR A 560 15.72 21.42 -9.78
N VAL A 561 15.06 20.25 -9.64
CA VAL A 561 14.46 19.81 -8.36
C VAL A 561 15.53 19.68 -7.29
N VAL A 562 16.67 19.03 -7.59
CA VAL A 562 17.80 18.90 -6.65
C VAL A 562 18.32 20.28 -6.21
N LYS A 563 18.45 21.22 -7.15
CA LYS A 563 18.90 22.57 -6.83
C LYS A 563 17.91 23.31 -5.91
N ILE A 564 16.61 23.26 -6.20
CA ILE A 564 15.58 23.88 -5.35
C ILE A 564 15.62 23.28 -3.93
N LEU A 565 15.74 21.95 -3.82
CA LEU A 565 15.80 21.27 -2.53
C LEU A 565 17.06 21.67 -1.73
N ALA A 566 18.21 21.79 -2.39
CA ALA A 566 19.46 22.21 -1.76
C ALA A 566 19.37 23.66 -1.24
N GLU A 567 18.81 24.57 -2.05
CA GLU A 567 18.56 25.96 -1.68
C GLU A 567 17.63 26.07 -0.44
N GLU A 568 16.50 25.34 -0.44
CA GLU A 568 15.54 25.36 0.67
C GLU A 568 16.11 24.72 1.96
N LYS A 569 16.92 23.69 1.82
CA LYS A 569 17.58 23.03 2.96
C LYS A 569 18.80 23.81 3.48
N GLY A 570 19.34 24.71 2.67
CA GLY A 570 20.58 25.44 2.98
C GLY A 570 21.83 24.54 2.97
N CYS A 571 21.90 23.60 2.03
CA CYS A 571 23.00 22.63 1.91
C CYS A 571 23.53 22.54 0.48
N SER A 572 24.60 21.78 0.26
CA SER A 572 25.12 21.53 -1.09
C SER A 572 24.23 20.56 -1.88
N VAL A 573 24.29 20.60 -3.21
CA VAL A 573 23.52 19.70 -4.08
C VAL A 573 23.92 18.23 -3.91
N GLU A 574 25.15 17.96 -3.49
CA GLU A 574 25.69 16.63 -3.20
C GLU A 574 25.02 16.00 -1.97
N GLU A 575 24.49 16.79 -1.05
CA GLU A 575 23.79 16.33 0.16
C GLU A 575 22.33 15.96 -0.09
N ILE A 576 21.79 16.29 -1.26
CA ILE A 576 20.43 15.91 -1.64
C ILE A 576 20.43 14.46 -2.14
N THR A 577 19.61 13.63 -1.50
CA THR A 577 19.43 12.23 -1.89
C THR A 577 18.16 12.03 -2.72
N LYS A 578 18.12 10.93 -3.47
CA LYS A 578 16.89 10.55 -4.18
C LYS A 578 15.78 10.17 -3.20
N GLY A 579 16.09 9.39 -2.19
CA GLY A 579 15.18 8.92 -1.15
C GLY A 579 15.92 8.76 0.19
N ASN A 580 16.23 7.52 0.59
CA ASN A 580 16.95 7.25 1.83
C ASN A 580 18.44 7.68 1.75
N ASP A 581 19.12 7.65 2.89
CA ASP A 581 20.54 8.07 3.04
C ASP A 581 21.54 7.30 2.17
N TYR A 582 21.14 6.18 1.56
CA TYR A 582 21.95 5.35 0.68
C TYR A 582 21.69 5.63 -0.80
N SER A 583 20.66 6.41 -1.14
CA SER A 583 20.30 6.75 -2.51
C SER A 583 20.92 8.09 -2.96
N VAL A 584 22.25 8.14 -2.90
CA VAL A 584 23.07 9.29 -3.31
C VAL A 584 22.89 9.56 -4.81
N ILE A 585 22.67 10.82 -5.20
CA ILE A 585 22.55 11.25 -6.59
C ILE A 585 23.90 11.71 -7.14
N LEU A 586 24.62 12.52 -6.38
CA LEU A 586 25.90 13.09 -6.75
C LEU A 586 26.98 12.65 -5.76
N TYR A 587 28.00 11.94 -6.22
CA TYR A 587 29.07 11.44 -5.35
C TYR A 587 30.19 12.46 -5.14
N ASN A 588 30.61 13.15 -6.22
CA ASN A 588 31.74 14.09 -6.22
C ASN A 588 31.61 15.08 -7.37
N LYS A 589 32.37 16.19 -7.28
CA LYS A 589 32.55 17.12 -8.40
C LYS A 589 33.29 16.38 -9.54
N THR A 590 32.74 16.43 -10.75
CA THR A 590 33.31 15.78 -11.94
C THR A 590 34.58 16.43 -12.45
N LYS A 591 34.80 17.71 -12.18
CA LYS A 591 36.02 18.44 -12.55
C LYS A 591 36.84 18.72 -11.29
N LYS A 592 37.98 18.01 -11.13
CA LYS A 592 39.01 18.37 -10.14
C LYS A 592 39.63 19.70 -10.52
N GLY A 593 39.61 20.70 -9.64
CA GLY A 593 40.29 21.98 -9.81
C GLY A 593 39.41 23.18 -10.20
N ALA A 594 38.11 23.04 -10.34
CA ALA A 594 37.22 24.16 -10.39
C ALA A 594 36.86 24.64 -8.96
N GLU A 595 37.81 25.19 -8.24
CA GLU A 595 37.49 26.19 -7.21
C GLU A 595 36.97 27.41 -7.96
N THR A 596 35.68 27.47 -8.17
CA THR A 596 35.05 28.72 -8.57
C THR A 596 34.92 29.57 -7.31
N ASN A 597 35.85 30.50 -7.16
CA ASN A 597 35.60 31.73 -6.44
C ASN A 597 34.40 32.42 -7.13
N VAL A 598 33.20 32.31 -6.56
CA VAL A 598 32.08 33.20 -6.79
C VAL A 598 31.58 33.65 -5.43
#